data_f4d6a11fe5f8956cc94c2436c61159f6
#
_entry.id   f4d6a11fe5f8956cc94c2436c61159f6
#
_cell.length_a   1.000
_cell.length_b   1.000
_cell.length_c   1.000
_cell.angle_alpha   90.00
_cell.angle_beta   90.00
_cell.angle_gamma   90.00
#
_symmetry.space_group_name_H-M   'P 1'
#
loop_
_entity.id
_entity.type
_entity.pdbx_description
1 polymer ?
#
loop_
_entity_poly.entity_id
_entity_poly.type
_entity_poly.pdbx_seq_one_letter_code
_entity_poly.pdbx_strand_id
1 'polypeptide(L)'
;MALIAPRMAGALPPEEAVKLQQALAGSDDITVFVDGTVHRLPPVARDAVVDLLQRFSRGEAVTVSSVEDMLTTSKAAELAGISHTYLRNMTDRGEIPVEYRGSHRRIPLAAIMAWLEGQKKDRQKKAATDQAAGNEADGG
;
A
#
# COMPACT_ATOMS: atom_id res chain seq x y z
N MET A 1 -7.72 8.83 23.56
CA MET A 1 -6.41 8.31 23.11
C MET A 1 -5.70 9.40 22.32
N ALA A 2 -4.47 9.68 22.65
CA ALA A 2 -3.69 10.64 21.87
C ALA A 2 -3.43 10.08 20.47
N LEU A 3 -3.70 10.89 19.45
CA LEU A 3 -3.34 10.54 18.08
C LEU A 3 -1.82 10.53 17.98
N ILE A 4 -1.27 9.40 17.56
CA ILE A 4 0.17 9.29 17.31
C ILE A 4 0.46 10.03 16.02
N ALA A 5 1.28 11.07 16.10
CA ALA A 5 1.66 11.85 14.94
C ALA A 5 2.39 10.98 13.90
N PRO A 6 2.24 11.27 12.61
CA PRO A 6 3.04 10.60 11.60
C PRO A 6 4.53 10.76 11.90
N ARG A 7 5.28 9.70 11.69
CA ARG A 7 6.73 9.74 11.86
C ARG A 7 7.39 9.98 10.51
N MET A 8 8.13 11.06 10.42
CA MET A 8 8.94 11.34 9.23
C MET A 8 10.37 10.85 9.46
N ALA A 9 10.88 10.12 8.50
CA ALA A 9 12.26 9.67 8.48
C ALA A 9 12.92 10.22 7.23
N GLY A 10 14.06 10.88 7.40
CA GLY A 10 14.81 11.45 6.28
C GLY A 10 15.46 10.37 5.43
N ALA A 11 15.88 10.75 4.22
CA ALA A 11 16.57 9.84 3.31
C ALA A 11 17.88 9.35 3.94
N LEU A 12 18.22 8.09 3.66
CA LEU A 12 19.51 7.53 4.07
C LEU A 12 20.64 8.19 3.27
N PRO A 13 21.85 8.28 3.86
CA PRO A 13 23.03 8.63 3.07
C PRO A 13 23.19 7.68 1.87
N PRO A 14 23.68 8.17 0.71
CA PRO A 14 23.75 7.33 -0.49
C PRO A 14 24.48 6.01 -0.30
N GLU A 15 25.52 5.99 0.52
CA GLU A 15 26.29 4.76 0.78
C GLU A 15 25.44 3.71 1.51
N GLU A 16 24.65 4.13 2.49
CA GLU A 16 23.76 3.24 3.24
C GLU A 16 22.59 2.78 2.38
N ALA A 17 22.04 3.65 1.54
CA ALA A 17 20.97 3.29 0.61
C ALA A 17 21.43 2.20 -0.36
N VAL A 18 22.64 2.30 -0.90
CA VAL A 18 23.20 1.30 -1.80
C VAL A 18 23.41 -0.05 -1.10
N LYS A 19 23.90 -0.03 0.13
CA LYS A 19 24.08 -1.26 0.91
C LYS A 19 22.73 -1.95 1.14
N LEU A 20 21.71 -1.17 1.45
CA LEU A 20 20.37 -1.70 1.65
C LEU A 20 19.78 -2.27 0.36
N GLN A 21 20.00 -1.58 -0.76
CA GLN A 21 19.58 -2.07 -2.07
C GLN A 21 20.21 -3.42 -2.40
N GLN A 22 21.50 -3.57 -2.12
CA GLN A 22 22.22 -4.83 -2.34
C GLN A 22 21.68 -5.95 -1.44
N ALA A 23 21.37 -5.63 -0.18
CA ALA A 23 20.80 -6.60 0.76
C ALA A 23 19.41 -7.08 0.33
N LEU A 24 18.61 -6.20 -0.26
CA LEU A 24 17.25 -6.53 -0.70
C LEU A 24 17.20 -7.18 -2.10
N ALA A 25 18.30 -7.15 -2.82
CA ALA A 25 18.36 -7.66 -4.20
C ALA A 25 18.05 -9.16 -4.22
N GLY A 26 16.97 -9.53 -4.92
CA GLY A 26 16.59 -10.92 -5.11
C GLY A 26 15.95 -11.59 -3.91
N SER A 27 15.59 -10.84 -2.86
CA SER A 27 14.92 -11.41 -1.69
C SER A 27 13.70 -10.60 -1.28
N ASP A 28 12.57 -11.26 -1.21
CA ASP A 28 11.32 -10.71 -0.67
C ASP A 28 11.09 -11.15 0.77
N ASP A 29 12.00 -11.96 1.32
CA ASP A 29 11.88 -12.50 2.67
C ASP A 29 12.83 -11.79 3.60
N ILE A 30 12.30 -11.30 4.71
CA ILE A 30 13.08 -10.64 5.75
C ILE A 30 12.81 -11.29 7.10
N THR A 31 13.83 -11.27 7.94
CA THR A 31 13.74 -11.74 9.31
C THR A 31 14.22 -10.62 10.22
N VAL A 32 13.52 -10.38 11.30
CA VAL A 32 13.92 -9.36 12.26
C VAL A 32 14.41 -9.99 13.57
N PHE A 33 15.38 -9.32 14.18
CA PHE A 33 15.88 -9.68 15.50
C PHE A 33 15.38 -8.64 16.48
N VAL A 34 14.71 -9.11 17.53
CA VAL A 34 14.29 -8.25 18.62
C VAL A 34 14.93 -8.78 19.87
N ASP A 35 15.78 -7.97 20.47
CA ASP A 35 16.51 -8.32 21.70
C ASP A 35 17.19 -9.70 21.59
N GLY A 36 17.87 -9.94 20.47
CA GLY A 36 18.60 -11.17 20.20
C GLY A 36 17.77 -12.36 19.75
N THR A 37 16.44 -12.23 19.72
CA THR A 37 15.54 -13.30 19.32
C THR A 37 15.05 -13.07 17.87
N VAL A 38 15.07 -14.13 17.09
CA VAL A 38 14.61 -14.10 15.71
C VAL A 38 13.09 -14.14 15.68
N HIS A 39 12.50 -13.21 14.92
CA HIS A 39 11.06 -13.17 14.71
C HIS A 39 10.75 -13.17 13.22
N ARG A 40 9.87 -14.06 12.81
CA ARG A 40 9.31 -14.05 11.45
C ARG A 40 8.06 -13.20 11.45
N LEU A 41 8.06 -12.20 10.59
CA LEU A 41 6.91 -11.29 10.48
C LEU A 41 5.74 -11.98 9.76
N PRO A 42 4.49 -11.75 10.20
CA PRO A 42 3.33 -12.13 9.41
C PRO A 42 3.37 -11.45 8.03
N PRO A 43 2.75 -12.05 6.98
CA PRO A 43 2.86 -11.52 5.61
C PRO A 43 2.50 -10.05 5.46
N VAL A 44 1.46 -9.56 6.12
CA VAL A 44 1.07 -8.14 6.06
C VAL A 44 2.17 -7.23 6.59
N ALA A 45 2.73 -7.57 7.75
CA ALA A 45 3.81 -6.79 8.34
C ALA A 45 5.10 -6.91 7.53
N ARG A 46 5.42 -8.09 7.04
CA ARG A 46 6.59 -8.33 6.20
C ARG A 46 6.54 -7.46 4.94
N ASP A 47 5.42 -7.47 4.22
CA ASP A 47 5.27 -6.71 2.99
C ASP A 47 5.40 -5.20 3.24
N ALA A 48 4.84 -4.71 4.33
CA ALA A 48 4.95 -3.30 4.71
C ALA A 48 6.40 -2.91 5.03
N VAL A 49 7.12 -3.76 5.76
CA VAL A 49 8.52 -3.49 6.11
C VAL A 49 9.40 -3.56 4.86
N VAL A 50 9.18 -4.54 3.98
CA VAL A 50 9.94 -4.64 2.72
C VAL A 50 9.71 -3.40 1.86
N ASP A 51 8.45 -2.94 1.74
CA ASP A 51 8.14 -1.72 0.98
C ASP A 51 8.86 -0.50 1.58
N LEU A 52 8.87 -0.37 2.89
CA LEU A 52 9.57 0.71 3.59
C LEU A 52 11.07 0.67 3.28
N LEU A 53 11.69 -0.50 3.38
CA LEU A 53 13.11 -0.67 3.13
C LEU A 53 13.45 -0.38 1.66
N GLN A 54 12.59 -0.77 0.73
CA GLN A 54 12.78 -0.47 -0.69
C GLN A 54 12.77 1.03 -0.96
N ARG A 55 11.88 1.77 -0.30
CA ARG A 55 11.83 3.24 -0.42
C ARG A 55 13.13 3.87 0.09
N PHE A 56 13.62 3.44 1.23
CA PHE A 56 14.90 3.90 1.75
C PHE A 56 16.06 3.56 0.82
N SER A 57 16.05 2.37 0.20
CA SER A 57 17.10 1.94 -0.72
C SER A 57 17.16 2.80 -1.99
N ARG A 58 16.05 3.44 -2.36
CA ARG A 58 16.00 4.37 -3.48
C ARG A 58 16.35 5.81 -3.10
N GLY A 59 16.73 6.05 -1.84
CA GLY A 59 17.08 7.38 -1.36
C GLY A 59 15.90 8.26 -1.03
N GLU A 60 14.73 7.68 -0.81
CA GLU A 60 13.51 8.44 -0.48
C GLU A 60 13.42 8.72 1.01
N ALA A 61 12.94 9.91 1.37
CA ALA A 61 12.42 10.17 2.71
C ALA A 61 11.04 9.52 2.81
N VAL A 62 10.69 9.05 4.00
CA VAL A 62 9.48 8.25 4.20
C VAL A 62 8.65 8.80 5.35
N THR A 63 7.33 8.71 5.22
CA THR A 63 6.40 8.99 6.32
C THR A 63 5.68 7.70 6.69
N VAL A 64 5.65 7.40 7.99
CA VAL A 64 4.91 6.27 8.54
C VAL A 64 3.82 6.80 9.45
N SER A 65 2.60 6.34 9.26
CA SER A 65 1.48 6.78 10.08
C SER A 65 0.48 5.64 10.29
N SER A 66 -0.29 5.76 11.36
CA SER A 66 -1.42 4.86 11.59
C SER A 66 -2.65 5.37 10.86
N VAL A 67 -3.51 4.46 10.48
CA VAL A 67 -4.74 4.78 9.75
C VAL A 67 -5.94 4.45 10.63
N GLU A 68 -6.91 5.36 10.66
CA GLU A 68 -8.15 5.16 11.42
C GLU A 68 -9.07 4.16 10.72
N ASP A 69 -9.93 3.49 11.49
CA ASP A 69 -10.86 2.49 10.94
C ASP A 69 -11.95 3.11 10.06
N MET A 70 -12.33 4.35 10.35
CA MET A 70 -13.34 5.10 9.59
C MET A 70 -12.69 6.35 9.02
N LEU A 71 -12.79 6.52 7.72
CA LEU A 71 -12.09 7.57 6.99
C LEU A 71 -13.05 8.64 6.49
N THR A 72 -12.58 9.89 6.44
CA THR A 72 -13.26 10.92 5.66
C THR A 72 -13.11 10.59 4.17
N THR A 73 -13.99 11.17 3.34
CA THR A 73 -13.89 10.96 1.88
C THR A 73 -12.53 11.41 1.34
N SER A 74 -12.02 12.54 1.82
CA SER A 74 -10.71 13.06 1.41
C SER A 74 -9.57 12.11 1.76
N LYS A 75 -9.56 11.58 2.99
CA LYS A 75 -8.51 10.66 3.43
C LYS A 75 -8.59 9.34 2.68
N ALA A 76 -9.79 8.83 2.46
CA ALA A 76 -10.00 7.61 1.70
C ALA A 76 -9.50 7.74 0.26
N ALA A 77 -9.79 8.87 -0.39
CA ALA A 77 -9.30 9.13 -1.75
C ALA A 77 -7.77 9.19 -1.80
N GLU A 78 -7.16 9.87 -0.83
CA GLU A 78 -5.70 9.95 -0.71
C GLU A 78 -5.07 8.56 -0.58
N LEU A 79 -5.59 7.73 0.34
CA LEU A 79 -5.08 6.37 0.56
C LEU A 79 -5.30 5.45 -0.65
N ALA A 80 -6.41 5.63 -1.36
CA ALA A 80 -6.72 4.85 -2.56
C ALA A 80 -5.97 5.34 -3.80
N GLY A 81 -5.34 6.52 -3.75
CA GLY A 81 -4.62 7.09 -4.87
C GLY A 81 -5.54 7.56 -6.00
N ILE A 82 -6.76 7.98 -5.68
CA ILE A 82 -7.75 8.44 -6.65
C ILE A 82 -8.28 9.82 -6.28
N SER A 83 -8.98 10.47 -7.22
CA SER A 83 -9.57 11.77 -6.95
C SER A 83 -10.75 11.66 -5.99
N HIS A 84 -11.00 12.74 -5.25
CA HIS A 84 -12.15 12.84 -4.35
C HIS A 84 -13.46 12.63 -5.11
N THR A 85 -13.58 13.23 -6.30
CA THR A 85 -14.78 13.13 -7.13
C THR A 85 -15.03 11.70 -7.59
N TYR A 86 -13.98 11.01 -8.03
CA TYR A 86 -14.08 9.62 -8.47
C TYR A 86 -14.55 8.71 -7.32
N LEU A 87 -13.95 8.87 -6.15
CA LEU A 87 -14.37 8.11 -4.97
C LEU A 87 -15.82 8.39 -4.59
N ARG A 88 -16.20 9.66 -4.58
CA ARG A 88 -17.57 10.08 -4.26
C ARG A 88 -18.58 9.43 -5.20
N ASN A 89 -18.27 9.42 -6.51
CA ASN A 89 -19.13 8.77 -7.50
C ASN A 89 -19.26 7.28 -7.24
N MET A 90 -18.18 6.59 -6.87
CA MET A 90 -18.24 5.16 -6.52
C MET A 90 -19.08 4.90 -5.28
N THR A 91 -19.01 5.75 -4.27
CA THR A 91 -19.85 5.62 -3.08
C THR A 91 -21.32 5.90 -3.41
N ASP A 92 -21.59 6.86 -4.30
CA ASP A 92 -22.95 7.17 -4.74
C ASP A 92 -23.58 6.01 -5.53
N ARG A 93 -22.77 5.26 -6.28
CA ARG A 93 -23.22 4.07 -7.01
C ARG A 93 -23.29 2.80 -6.17
N GLY A 94 -22.88 2.88 -4.91
CA GLY A 94 -22.86 1.73 -4.01
C GLY A 94 -21.72 0.74 -4.26
N GLU A 95 -20.72 1.10 -5.07
CA GLU A 95 -19.54 0.26 -5.31
C GLU A 95 -18.64 0.20 -4.11
N ILE A 96 -18.60 1.25 -3.30
CA ILE A 96 -17.85 1.31 -2.04
C ILE A 96 -18.85 1.67 -0.94
N PRO A 97 -18.96 0.84 0.11
CA PRO A 97 -19.90 1.12 1.21
C PRO A 97 -19.51 2.38 1.96
N VAL A 98 -20.52 3.12 2.39
CA VAL A 98 -20.34 4.30 3.23
C VAL A 98 -21.24 4.21 4.45
N GLU A 99 -20.82 4.85 5.51
CA GLU A 99 -21.62 5.09 6.70
C GLU A 99 -21.74 6.59 6.90
N TYR A 100 -22.80 7.01 7.56
CA TYR A 100 -23.02 8.44 7.85
C TYR A 100 -22.99 8.67 9.36
N ARG A 101 -22.23 9.69 9.76
CA ARG A 101 -22.30 10.24 11.11
C ARG A 101 -22.93 11.62 11.01
N GLY A 102 -24.24 11.68 11.28
CA GLY A 102 -25.01 12.87 10.95
C GLY A 102 -25.06 13.06 9.45
N SER A 103 -24.64 14.21 8.95
CA SER A 103 -24.52 14.51 7.52
C SER A 103 -23.17 14.17 6.93
N HIS A 104 -22.23 13.69 7.74
CA HIS A 104 -20.86 13.42 7.30
C HIS A 104 -20.70 11.98 6.82
N ARG A 105 -20.23 11.85 5.57
CA ARG A 105 -19.93 10.58 4.94
C ARG A 105 -18.63 10.01 5.53
N ARG A 106 -18.66 8.73 5.91
CA ARG A 106 -17.48 8.02 6.41
C ARG A 106 -17.32 6.71 5.67
N ILE A 107 -16.08 6.37 5.34
CA ILE A 107 -15.77 5.17 4.56
C ILE A 107 -14.94 4.24 5.43
N PRO A 108 -15.38 2.98 5.64
CA PRO A 108 -14.57 2.03 6.40
C PRO A 108 -13.21 1.78 5.72
N LEU A 109 -12.14 1.76 6.50
CA LEU A 109 -10.82 1.42 5.98
C LEU A 109 -10.84 0.06 5.29
N ALA A 110 -11.53 -0.91 5.86
CA ALA A 110 -11.65 -2.25 5.27
C ALA A 110 -12.23 -2.21 3.85
N ALA A 111 -13.17 -1.29 3.58
CA ALA A 111 -13.75 -1.14 2.25
C ALA A 111 -12.73 -0.61 1.24
N ILE A 112 -11.89 0.34 1.64
CA ILE A 112 -10.82 0.87 0.78
C ILE A 112 -9.78 -0.20 0.51
N MET A 113 -9.38 -0.96 1.53
CA MET A 113 -8.41 -2.05 1.36
C MET A 113 -8.94 -3.13 0.43
N ALA A 114 -10.21 -3.50 0.56
CA ALA A 114 -10.85 -4.49 -0.32
C ALA A 114 -10.89 -4.00 -1.77
N TRP A 115 -11.21 -2.71 -1.96
CA TRP A 115 -11.22 -2.10 -3.29
C TRP A 115 -9.82 -2.11 -3.92
N LEU A 116 -8.79 -1.74 -3.16
CA LEU A 116 -7.40 -1.78 -3.63
C LEU A 116 -6.96 -3.19 -4.01
N GLU A 117 -7.31 -4.19 -3.23
CA GLU A 117 -7.03 -5.60 -3.55
C GLU A 117 -7.74 -6.02 -4.84
N GLY A 118 -8.98 -5.59 -5.02
CA GLY A 118 -9.72 -5.84 -6.26
C GLY A 118 -9.04 -5.23 -7.48
N GLN A 119 -8.56 -3.99 -7.36
CA GLN A 119 -7.83 -3.32 -8.42
C GLN A 119 -6.52 -4.02 -8.76
N LYS A 120 -5.80 -4.49 -7.76
CA LYS A 120 -4.56 -5.24 -7.93
C LYS A 120 -4.81 -6.55 -8.69
N LYS A 121 -5.84 -7.29 -8.31
CA LYS A 121 -6.23 -8.54 -9.00
C LYS A 121 -6.64 -8.28 -10.44
N ASP A 122 -7.39 -7.23 -10.70
CA ASP A 122 -7.81 -6.84 -12.04
C ASP A 122 -6.62 -6.49 -12.93
N ARG A 123 -5.63 -5.77 -12.40
CA ARG A 123 -4.40 -5.45 -13.13
C ARG A 123 -3.61 -6.70 -13.47
N GLN A 124 -3.46 -7.63 -12.54
CA GLN A 124 -2.74 -8.89 -12.75
C GLN A 124 -3.44 -9.74 -13.80
N LYS A 125 -4.76 -9.83 -13.72
CA LYS A 125 -5.57 -10.58 -14.68
C LYS A 125 -5.46 -9.97 -16.07
N LYS A 126 -5.52 -8.66 -16.20
CA LYS A 126 -5.38 -7.95 -17.46
C LYS A 126 -3.98 -8.15 -18.06
N ALA A 127 -2.94 -8.05 -17.26
CA ALA A 127 -1.57 -8.28 -17.70
C ALA A 127 -1.37 -9.70 -18.21
N ALA A 128 -1.91 -10.71 -17.52
CA ALA A 128 -1.85 -12.10 -17.93
C ALA A 128 -2.59 -12.32 -19.27
N THR A 129 -3.75 -11.69 -19.43
CA THR A 129 -4.53 -11.77 -20.68
C THR A 129 -3.77 -11.10 -21.84
N ASP A 130 -3.17 -9.95 -21.60
CA ASP A 130 -2.38 -9.23 -22.64
C ASP A 130 -1.15 -10.03 -23.03
N GLN A 131 -0.47 -10.70 -22.08
CA GLN A 131 0.66 -11.57 -22.38
C GLN A 131 0.24 -12.80 -23.18
N ALA A 132 -0.89 -13.42 -22.84
CA ALA A 132 -1.41 -14.57 -23.58
C ALA A 132 -1.77 -14.17 -25.03
N ALA A 133 -2.40 -13.01 -25.21
CA ALA A 133 -2.72 -12.49 -26.54
C ALA A 133 -1.47 -12.18 -27.36
N GLY A 134 -0.42 -11.63 -26.71
CA GLY A 134 0.86 -11.34 -27.34
C GLY A 134 1.57 -12.60 -27.81
N ASN A 135 1.55 -13.65 -27.01
CA ASN A 135 2.16 -14.95 -27.36
C ASN A 135 1.43 -15.62 -28.51
N GLU A 136 0.12 -15.54 -28.57
CA GLU A 136 -0.66 -16.09 -29.69
C GLU A 136 -0.39 -15.35 -30.99
N ALA A 137 -0.17 -14.05 -30.95
CA ALA A 137 0.14 -13.25 -32.12
C ALA A 137 1.52 -13.58 -32.70
N ASP A 138 2.50 -13.92 -31.87
CA ASP A 138 3.84 -14.31 -32.29
C ASP A 138 3.94 -15.75 -32.81
N GLY A 139 2.95 -16.59 -32.50
CA GLY A 139 2.92 -18.00 -32.90
C GLY A 139 2.30 -18.27 -34.27
N GLY A 140 1.91 -17.20 -34.99
CA GLY A 140 1.26 -17.33 -36.27
C GLY A 140 2.17 -17.34 -37.50
#